data_c822074f6f163a4b00193ec3b9f06225
#
_entry.id   c822074f6f163a4b00193ec3b9f06225
#
_cell.length_a   1.000
_cell.length_b   1.000
_cell.length_c   1.000
_cell.angle_alpha   90.00
_cell.angle_beta   90.00
_cell.angle_gamma   90.00
#
_symmetry.space_group_name_H-M   'P 1'
#
loop_
_entity.id
_entity.type
_entity.pdbx_description
1 polymer ?
#
loop_
_entity_poly.entity_id
_entity_poly.type
_entity_poly.pdbx_seq_one_letter_code
_entity_poly.pdbx_strand_id
1 'polypeptide(L)'
;MKLLSENTKKGSKAWLITPGMVELGKDQFPLNVSFAESASKYIDGAFIVGLTNRQALKRGFSNRNVDLYFVNTREEAVGMLNSLISSNDVVLFENDLPDHYP
;
A
#
# COMPACT_ATOMS: atom_id res chain seq x y z
N MET A 1 -4.26 -9.87 -2.76
CA MET A 1 -4.41 -9.39 -1.38
C MET A 1 -4.79 -10.50 -0.40
N LYS A 2 -5.72 -11.36 -0.80
CA LYS A 2 -6.15 -12.46 0.06
C LYS A 2 -5.01 -13.40 0.44
N LEU A 3 -4.14 -13.68 -0.52
CA LEU A 3 -2.99 -14.55 -0.24
C LEU A 3 -2.04 -13.95 0.78
N LEU A 4 -1.94 -12.62 0.78
CA LEU A 4 -1.07 -11.95 1.74
C LEU A 4 -1.53 -12.24 3.17
N SER A 5 -2.82 -12.13 3.42
CA SER A 5 -3.38 -12.43 4.73
C SER A 5 -3.16 -13.89 5.12
N GLU A 6 -3.36 -14.80 4.17
CA GLU A 6 -3.22 -16.23 4.43
C GLU A 6 -1.79 -16.62 4.76
N ASN A 7 -0.82 -15.87 4.25
CA ASN A 7 0.59 -16.18 4.47
C ASN A 7 1.18 -15.47 5.68
N THR A 8 0.42 -14.61 6.33
CA THR A 8 0.90 -13.86 7.49
C THR A 8 0.70 -14.69 8.75
N LYS A 9 1.79 -14.97 9.44
CA LYS A 9 1.72 -15.73 10.66
C LYS A 9 1.22 -14.87 11.80
N LYS A 10 0.68 -15.52 12.82
CA LYS A 10 0.21 -14.82 14.00
C LYS A 10 1.38 -14.02 14.60
N GLY A 11 1.13 -12.75 14.86
CA GLY A 11 2.16 -11.86 15.39
C GLY A 11 2.99 -11.18 14.33
N SER A 12 2.85 -11.61 13.06
CA SER A 12 3.54 -10.97 11.94
C SER A 12 2.68 -9.88 11.35
N LYS A 13 3.33 -8.99 10.60
CA LYS A 13 2.63 -7.89 9.94
C LYS A 13 2.71 -8.01 8.44
N ALA A 14 1.70 -7.50 7.77
CA ALA A 14 1.68 -7.38 6.32
C ALA A 14 1.81 -5.92 5.94
N TRP A 15 2.77 -5.62 5.08
CA TRP A 15 3.10 -4.27 4.65
C TRP A 15 2.81 -4.10 3.17
N LEU A 16 2.30 -2.92 2.80
CA LEU A 16 2.03 -2.59 1.41
C LEU A 16 2.82 -1.36 1.03
N ILE A 17 3.48 -1.41 -0.13
CA ILE A 17 4.14 -0.25 -0.71
C ILE A 17 3.50 0.00 -2.05
N THR A 18 2.86 1.15 -2.22
CA THR A 18 2.09 1.41 -3.44
C THR A 18 1.98 2.89 -3.77
N PRO A 19 2.06 3.24 -5.05
CA PRO A 19 1.69 4.57 -5.52
C PRO A 19 0.20 4.69 -5.82
N GLY A 20 -0.54 3.59 -5.67
CA GLY A 20 -1.92 3.52 -6.11
C GLY A 20 -2.01 3.19 -7.58
N MET A 21 -3.22 3.16 -8.09
CA MET A 21 -3.46 2.88 -9.50
C MET A 21 -3.45 4.18 -10.28
N VAL A 22 -2.89 4.16 -11.49
CA VAL A 22 -2.74 5.35 -12.32
C VAL A 22 -3.46 5.17 -13.65
N GLU A 23 -3.62 6.28 -14.35
CA GLU A 23 -4.18 6.31 -15.71
C GLU A 23 -5.63 5.84 -15.77
N LEU A 24 -6.40 6.14 -14.73
CA LEU A 24 -7.80 5.77 -14.65
C LEU A 24 -8.75 6.90 -15.06
N GLY A 25 -8.19 8.03 -15.46
CA GLY A 25 -8.99 9.18 -15.86
C GLY A 25 -9.85 9.69 -14.71
N LYS A 26 -11.12 9.97 -15.00
CA LYS A 26 -12.02 10.53 -13.98
C LYS A 26 -12.32 9.56 -12.84
N ASP A 27 -12.04 8.28 -13.04
CA ASP A 27 -12.31 7.28 -12.02
C ASP A 27 -11.10 7.05 -11.10
N GLN A 28 -10.05 7.80 -11.30
CA GLN A 28 -8.81 7.58 -10.54
C GLN A 28 -9.02 7.72 -9.04
N PHE A 29 -9.70 8.75 -8.61
CA PHE A 29 -9.91 8.96 -7.18
C PHE A 29 -10.77 7.85 -6.56
N PRO A 30 -12.00 7.60 -7.06
CA PRO A 30 -12.85 6.59 -6.41
C PRO A 30 -12.31 5.19 -6.49
N LEU A 31 -11.62 4.83 -7.58
CA LEU A 31 -11.05 3.48 -7.68
C LEU A 31 -9.88 3.30 -6.72
N ASN A 32 -9.10 4.34 -6.49
CA ASN A 32 -8.02 4.25 -5.50
C ASN A 32 -8.58 4.19 -4.09
N VAL A 33 -9.65 4.87 -3.79
CA VAL A 33 -10.31 4.74 -2.49
C VAL A 33 -10.76 3.29 -2.29
N SER A 34 -11.41 2.71 -3.30
CA SER A 34 -11.87 1.32 -3.23
C SER A 34 -10.71 0.34 -3.07
N PHE A 35 -9.62 0.59 -3.79
CA PHE A 35 -8.42 -0.24 -3.67
C PHE A 35 -7.91 -0.23 -2.23
N ALA A 36 -7.80 0.95 -1.64
CA ALA A 36 -7.29 1.07 -0.28
C ALA A 36 -8.24 0.42 0.73
N GLU A 37 -9.54 0.59 0.54
CA GLU A 37 -10.51 -0.06 1.42
C GLU A 37 -10.39 -1.57 1.39
N SER A 38 -10.24 -2.14 0.19
CA SER A 38 -10.04 -3.58 0.05
C SER A 38 -8.75 -4.03 0.69
N ALA A 39 -7.67 -3.34 0.39
CA ALA A 39 -6.35 -3.71 0.88
C ALA A 39 -6.28 -3.62 2.41
N SER A 40 -6.98 -2.66 3.00
CA SER A 40 -6.93 -2.43 4.44
C SER A 40 -7.37 -3.64 5.25
N LYS A 41 -8.07 -4.56 4.64
CA LYS A 41 -8.52 -5.78 5.31
C LYS A 41 -7.41 -6.80 5.51
N TYR A 42 -6.30 -6.63 4.78
CA TYR A 42 -5.26 -7.65 4.73
C TYR A 42 -3.88 -7.14 5.13
N ILE A 43 -3.75 -5.85 5.39
CA ILE A 43 -2.44 -5.26 5.71
C ILE A 43 -2.49 -4.53 7.04
N ASP A 44 -1.32 -4.39 7.65
CA ASP A 44 -1.15 -3.70 8.92
C ASP A 44 -0.53 -2.32 8.74
N GLY A 45 0.23 -2.13 7.67
CA GLY A 45 0.86 -0.86 7.39
C GLY A 45 1.01 -0.66 5.90
N ALA A 46 1.04 0.60 5.47
CA ALA A 46 1.16 0.95 4.07
C ALA A 46 2.04 2.17 3.89
N PHE A 47 2.92 2.09 2.89
CA PHE A 47 3.73 3.21 2.44
C PHE A 47 3.14 3.71 1.14
N ILE A 48 2.64 4.93 1.16
CA ILE A 48 2.04 5.55 -0.02
C ILE A 48 3.10 6.39 -0.70
N VAL A 49 3.43 6.00 -1.93
CA VAL A 49 4.52 6.59 -2.69
C VAL A 49 3.99 7.72 -3.57
N GLY A 50 4.62 8.90 -3.46
CA GLY A 50 4.28 10.03 -4.30
C GLY A 50 3.04 10.76 -3.85
N LEU A 51 2.63 11.73 -4.64
CA LEU A 51 1.53 12.62 -4.29
C LEU A 51 0.25 12.35 -5.06
N THR A 52 0.35 11.69 -6.20
CA THR A 52 -0.76 11.58 -7.15
C THR A 52 -2.02 10.98 -6.52
N ASN A 53 -1.87 9.88 -5.82
CA ASN A 53 -3.02 9.18 -5.25
C ASN A 53 -3.06 9.25 -3.73
N ARG A 54 -2.26 10.13 -3.14
CA ARG A 54 -2.13 10.20 -1.69
C ARG A 54 -3.46 10.41 -0.99
N GLN A 55 -4.25 11.36 -1.46
CA GLN A 55 -5.52 11.68 -0.82
C GLN A 55 -6.51 10.53 -0.92
N ALA A 56 -6.61 9.91 -2.09
CA ALA A 56 -7.53 8.80 -2.29
C ALA A 56 -7.15 7.61 -1.42
N LEU A 57 -5.87 7.27 -1.39
CA LEU A 57 -5.42 6.14 -0.60
C LEU A 57 -5.59 6.41 0.89
N LYS A 58 -5.25 7.62 1.32
CA LYS A 58 -5.44 7.99 2.71
C LYS A 58 -6.90 7.85 3.12
N ARG A 59 -7.80 8.28 2.26
CA ARG A 59 -9.23 8.17 2.54
C ARG A 59 -9.68 6.72 2.65
N GLY A 60 -9.22 5.87 1.73
CA GLY A 60 -9.62 4.47 1.72
C GLY A 60 -9.11 3.71 2.93
N PHE A 61 -7.94 4.07 3.44
CA PHE A 61 -7.37 3.41 4.62
C PHE A 61 -7.90 3.97 5.94
N SER A 62 -8.60 5.09 5.92
CA SER A 62 -8.92 5.84 7.13
C SER A 62 -9.86 5.10 8.09
N ASN A 63 -10.61 4.13 7.60
CA ASN A 63 -11.58 3.41 8.42
C ASN A 63 -11.02 2.14 9.05
N ARG A 64 -9.72 1.92 8.95
CA ARG A 64 -9.07 0.70 9.45
C ARG A 64 -7.84 1.08 10.26
N ASN A 65 -7.39 0.12 11.07
CA ASN A 65 -6.17 0.29 11.84
C ASN A 65 -4.95 -0.06 11.00
N VAL A 66 -4.69 0.77 10.00
CA VAL A 66 -3.54 0.62 9.12
C VAL A 66 -2.60 1.79 9.39
N ASP A 67 -1.35 1.48 9.71
CA ASP A 67 -0.34 2.52 9.90
C ASP A 67 0.06 3.05 8.53
N LEU A 68 -0.09 4.37 8.34
CA LEU A 68 0.18 4.98 7.04
C LEU A 68 1.46 5.80 7.10
N TYR A 69 2.28 5.63 6.08
CA TYR A 69 3.51 6.39 5.90
C TYR A 69 3.51 6.98 4.49
N PHE A 70 3.90 8.24 4.38
CA PHE A 70 3.88 8.95 3.10
C PHE A 70 5.31 9.25 2.70
N VAL A 71 5.68 8.74 1.54
CA VAL A 71 7.06 8.89 1.03
C VAL A 71 7.02 9.36 -0.40
N ASN A 72 8.16 9.86 -0.89
CA ASN A 72 8.24 10.37 -2.26
C ASN A 72 8.68 9.31 -3.25
N THR A 73 9.45 8.33 -2.80
CA THR A 73 9.96 7.28 -3.67
C THR A 73 9.83 5.92 -3.01
N ARG A 74 9.88 4.89 -3.84
CA ARG A 74 9.86 3.52 -3.33
C ARG A 74 11.09 3.21 -2.49
N GLU A 75 12.24 3.77 -2.90
CA GLU A 75 13.49 3.59 -2.15
C GLU A 75 13.38 4.15 -0.76
N GLU A 76 12.72 5.28 -0.63
CA GLU A 76 12.49 5.89 0.68
C GLU A 76 11.61 4.97 1.54
N ALA A 77 10.59 4.38 0.94
CA ALA A 77 9.71 3.46 1.64
C ALA A 77 10.49 2.24 2.15
N VAL A 78 11.33 1.67 1.30
CA VAL A 78 12.14 0.51 1.67
C VAL A 78 13.08 0.84 2.82
N GLY A 79 13.70 2.02 2.77
CA GLY A 79 14.61 2.45 3.84
C GLY A 79 13.89 2.56 5.17
N MET A 80 12.71 3.14 5.18
CA MET A 80 11.92 3.25 6.40
C MET A 80 11.44 1.89 6.89
N LEU A 81 11.01 1.06 5.96
CA LEU A 81 10.48 -0.25 6.28
C LEU A 81 11.53 -1.13 6.96
N ASN A 82 12.80 -1.00 6.56
CA ASN A 82 13.87 -1.79 7.16
C ASN A 82 13.96 -1.62 8.68
N SER A 83 13.53 -0.47 9.19
CA SER A 83 13.52 -0.22 10.63
C SER A 83 12.29 -0.77 11.33
N LEU A 84 11.27 -1.09 10.57
CA LEU A 84 9.96 -1.47 11.11
C LEU A 84 9.66 -2.95 10.93
N ILE A 85 10.27 -3.57 9.93
CA ILE A 85 9.92 -4.93 9.54
C ILE A 85 10.55 -5.95 10.47
N SER A 86 9.81 -7.02 10.73
CA SER A 86 10.29 -8.19 11.44
C SER A 86 10.52 -9.34 10.45
N SER A 87 11.28 -10.34 10.85
CA SER A 87 11.70 -11.39 9.94
C SER A 87 10.55 -12.21 9.35
N ASN A 88 9.41 -12.24 10.03
CA ASN A 88 8.24 -13.00 9.57
C ASN A 88 7.21 -12.13 8.85
N ASP A 89 7.51 -10.84 8.68
CA ASP A 89 6.57 -9.95 8.03
C ASP A 89 6.55 -10.18 6.52
N VAL A 90 5.43 -9.82 5.92
CA VAL A 90 5.24 -9.92 4.47
C VAL A 90 5.16 -8.54 3.88
N VAL A 91 5.82 -8.32 2.76
CA VAL A 91 5.82 -7.03 2.06
C VAL A 91 5.29 -7.24 0.65
N LEU A 92 4.30 -6.43 0.28
CA LEU A 92 3.72 -6.47 -1.05
C LEU A 92 4.00 -5.14 -1.75
N PHE A 93 4.54 -5.22 -2.96
CA PHE A 93 4.69 -4.07 -3.84
C PHE A 93 3.56 -4.10 -4.85
N GLU A 94 2.74 -3.05 -4.88
CA GLU A 94 1.55 -3.04 -5.71
C GLU A 94 1.57 -1.83 -6.63
N ASN A 95 1.35 -2.06 -7.92
CA ASN A 95 1.26 -1.01 -8.95
C ASN A 95 2.48 -0.12 -9.00
N ASP A 96 3.63 -0.71 -8.84
CA ASP A 96 4.87 0.04 -8.79
C ASP A 96 5.60 0.06 -10.13
N LEU A 97 5.01 -0.49 -11.16
CA LEU A 97 5.68 -0.67 -12.43
C LEU A 97 4.90 -0.05 -13.57
N PRO A 98 4.91 1.29 -13.69
CA PRO A 98 4.26 1.94 -14.82
C PRO A 98 4.84 1.53 -16.18
N ASP A 99 6.05 1.01 -16.17
CA ASP A 99 6.64 0.49 -17.40
C ASP A 99 5.92 -0.76 -17.91
N HIS A 100 5.05 -1.32 -17.13
CA HIS A 100 4.13 -2.35 -17.62
C HIS A 100 3.08 -1.77 -18.54
N TYR A 101 3.01 -0.46 -18.61
CA TYR A 101 2.05 0.24 -19.44
C TYR A 101 2.80 0.97 -20.52
N PRO A 102 3.18 0.27 -21.53
CA PRO A 102 3.94 0.87 -22.63
C PRO A 102 3.13 1.89 -23.39
#